data_08ce61e56df419c3490be941fd1f7bb3
#
_entry.id   08ce61e56df419c3490be941fd1f7bb3
#
_cell.length_a   1.000
_cell.length_b   1.000
_cell.length_c   1.000
_cell.angle_alpha   90.00
_cell.angle_beta   90.00
_cell.angle_gamma   90.00
#
_symmetry.space_group_name_H-M   'P 1'
#
loop_
_entity.id
_entity.type
_entity.pdbx_description
1 polymer ?
#
loop_
_entity_poly.entity_id
_entity_poly.type
_entity_poly.pdbx_seq_one_letter_code
_entity_poly.pdbx_strand_id
1 'polypeptide(L)'
;MSSLQIAASGLTADSMMLSVTANNLANANTDATATTPAYSSESVVMQALPPYHGVGQGVHVTGIVASAAPGPVTYDPASPFANAQGNVVGTNVSMAQQMANMLEASTAYAANVTAFNAAKGIDQRALTI
;
A
#
# COMPACT_ATOMS: atom_id res chain seq x y z
N MET A 1 9.09 15.64 17.31
CA MET A 1 8.15 16.07 16.23
C MET A 1 6.90 16.67 16.84
N SER A 2 6.27 17.65 16.17
CA SER A 2 4.96 18.16 16.59
C SER A 2 3.85 17.14 16.27
N SER A 3 2.69 17.28 16.94
CA SER A 3 1.51 16.45 16.65
C SER A 3 1.08 16.52 15.18
N LEU A 4 1.21 17.70 14.57
CA LEU A 4 0.98 17.91 13.14
C LEU A 4 1.92 17.08 12.25
N GLN A 5 3.21 17.05 12.58
CA GLN A 5 4.19 16.27 11.83
C GLN A 5 3.96 14.77 11.93
N ILE A 6 3.54 14.28 13.11
CA ILE A 6 3.20 12.88 13.33
C ILE A 6 1.98 12.50 12.49
N ALA A 7 0.90 13.29 12.54
CA ALA A 7 -0.29 13.05 11.73
C ALA A 7 0.01 13.13 10.22
N ALA A 8 0.83 14.10 9.79
CA ALA A 8 1.25 14.22 8.40
C ALA A 8 2.06 13.00 7.92
N SER A 9 2.92 12.43 8.78
CA SER A 9 3.65 11.21 8.44
C SER A 9 2.72 10.00 8.22
N GLY A 10 1.66 9.88 9.04
CA GLY A 10 0.61 8.88 8.84
C GLY A 10 -0.13 9.07 7.53
N LEU A 11 -0.55 10.31 7.21
CA LEU A 11 -1.22 10.63 5.95
C LEU A 11 -0.38 10.25 4.72
N THR A 12 0.92 10.50 4.78
CA THR A 12 1.85 10.13 3.69
C THR A 12 1.93 8.61 3.54
N ALA A 13 2.03 7.89 4.64
CA ALA A 13 2.09 6.42 4.63
C ALA A 13 0.79 5.80 4.10
N ASP A 14 -0.37 6.27 4.57
CA ASP A 14 -1.68 5.78 4.12
C ASP A 14 -1.94 6.10 2.64
N SER A 15 -1.52 7.28 2.17
CA SER A 15 -1.61 7.66 0.75
C SER A 15 -0.78 6.75 -0.14
N MET A 16 0.44 6.39 0.31
CA MET A 16 1.29 5.43 -0.41
C MET A 16 0.65 4.04 -0.44
N MET A 17 0.07 3.60 0.68
CA MET A 17 -0.64 2.32 0.78
C MET A 17 -1.85 2.26 -0.16
N LEU A 18 -2.64 3.34 -0.23
CA LEU A 18 -3.75 3.46 -1.19
C LEU A 18 -3.25 3.37 -2.64
N SER A 19 -2.16 4.06 -2.96
CA SER A 19 -1.58 4.07 -4.31
C SER A 19 -1.09 2.68 -4.73
N VAL A 20 -0.34 1.99 -3.87
CA VAL A 20 0.17 0.63 -4.14
C VAL A 20 -0.98 -0.37 -4.25
N THR A 21 -1.96 -0.29 -3.35
CA THR A 21 -3.14 -1.17 -3.39
C THR A 21 -3.96 -0.97 -4.67
N ALA A 22 -4.14 0.29 -5.10
CA ALA A 22 -4.81 0.60 -6.36
C ALA A 22 -4.03 0.08 -7.58
N ASN A 23 -2.69 0.18 -7.55
CA ASN A 23 -1.84 -0.38 -8.59
C ASN A 23 -1.94 -1.92 -8.66
N ASN A 24 -1.89 -2.60 -7.50
CA ASN A 24 -2.12 -4.04 -7.42
C ASN A 24 -3.49 -4.43 -8.02
N LEU A 25 -4.53 -3.69 -7.66
CA LEU A 25 -5.88 -3.97 -8.15
C LEU A 25 -5.99 -3.77 -9.67
N ALA A 26 -5.40 -2.72 -10.20
CA ALA A 26 -5.37 -2.44 -11.64
C ALA A 26 -4.64 -3.54 -12.42
N ASN A 27 -3.65 -4.20 -11.81
CA ASN A 27 -2.83 -5.25 -12.41
C ASN A 27 -3.25 -6.68 -11.98
N ALA A 28 -4.41 -6.83 -11.31
CA ALA A 28 -4.85 -8.12 -10.80
C ALA A 28 -5.11 -9.19 -11.88
N ASN A 29 -5.21 -8.80 -13.15
CA ASN A 29 -5.39 -9.69 -14.31
C ASN A 29 -4.23 -9.57 -15.31
N THR A 30 -3.08 -9.06 -14.90
CA THR A 30 -1.90 -8.93 -15.77
C THR A 30 -1.05 -10.19 -15.69
N ASP A 31 -1.45 -11.21 -16.46
CA ASP A 31 -0.82 -12.51 -16.52
C ASP A 31 0.52 -12.48 -17.27
N ALA A 32 1.34 -13.52 -17.10
CA ALA A 32 2.58 -13.66 -17.81
C ALA A 32 2.33 -13.79 -19.32
N THR A 33 3.25 -13.27 -20.12
CA THR A 33 3.33 -13.50 -21.57
C THR A 33 4.57 -14.31 -21.89
N ALA A 34 4.78 -14.63 -23.17
CA ALA A 34 6.00 -15.31 -23.62
C ALA A 34 7.30 -14.56 -23.29
N THR A 35 7.22 -13.24 -23.10
CA THR A 35 8.38 -12.35 -22.90
C THR A 35 8.35 -11.55 -21.60
N THR A 36 7.21 -11.54 -20.89
CA THR A 36 7.03 -10.72 -19.69
C THR A 36 6.47 -11.58 -18.57
N PRO A 37 7.05 -11.54 -17.35
CA PRO A 37 6.50 -12.26 -16.21
C PRO A 37 5.14 -11.67 -15.81
N ALA A 38 4.32 -12.46 -15.09
CA ALA A 38 3.11 -11.99 -14.48
C ALA A 38 3.39 -10.86 -13.48
N TYR A 39 2.43 -9.95 -13.33
CA TYR A 39 2.54 -8.91 -12.30
C TYR A 39 2.61 -9.55 -10.90
N SER A 40 3.53 -9.08 -10.09
CA SER A 40 3.64 -9.47 -8.67
C SER A 40 3.08 -8.38 -7.79
N SER A 41 2.25 -8.77 -6.82
CA SER A 41 1.68 -7.82 -5.86
C SER A 41 2.77 -7.10 -5.07
N GLU A 42 2.59 -5.82 -4.87
CA GLU A 42 3.49 -4.97 -4.11
C GLU A 42 2.90 -4.62 -2.75
N SER A 43 3.76 -4.37 -1.78
CA SER A 43 3.39 -3.96 -0.43
C SER A 43 4.26 -2.81 0.04
N VAL A 44 3.66 -1.88 0.77
CA VAL A 44 4.38 -0.78 1.41
C VAL A 44 5.00 -1.28 2.70
N VAL A 45 6.30 -1.06 2.87
CA VAL A 45 7.00 -1.32 4.12
C VAL A 45 7.13 -0.03 4.89
N MET A 46 6.54 -0.01 6.08
CA MET A 46 6.53 1.15 6.97
C MET A 46 7.28 0.82 8.24
N GLN A 47 7.95 1.81 8.82
CA GLN A 47 8.65 1.69 10.08
C GLN A 47 8.30 2.86 10.99
N ALA A 48 7.98 2.55 12.24
CA ALA A 48 7.85 3.58 13.27
C ALA A 48 9.21 4.24 13.53
N LEU A 49 9.24 5.55 13.62
CA LEU A 49 10.43 6.27 14.03
C LEU A 49 10.67 6.02 15.53
N PRO A 50 11.95 5.86 15.96
CA PRO A 50 12.26 5.63 17.36
C PRO A 50 11.73 6.76 18.22
N PRO A 51 11.18 6.43 19.42
CA PRO A 51 10.66 7.45 20.32
C PRO A 51 11.78 8.37 20.81
N TYR A 52 11.49 9.65 20.91
CA TYR A 52 12.38 10.64 21.50
C TYR A 52 11.80 11.08 22.84
N HIS A 53 12.55 10.89 23.94
CA HIS A 53 12.08 11.12 25.32
C HIS A 53 10.72 10.44 25.64
N GLY A 54 10.51 9.22 25.14
CA GLY A 54 9.28 8.46 25.35
C GLY A 54 8.10 8.90 24.50
N VAL A 55 8.25 9.90 23.63
CA VAL A 55 7.21 10.38 22.71
C VAL A 55 7.42 9.77 21.33
N GLY A 56 6.37 9.19 20.75
CA GLY A 56 6.39 8.67 19.38
C GLY A 56 6.75 9.76 18.37
N GLN A 57 7.49 9.39 17.33
CA GLN A 57 7.95 10.33 16.30
C GLN A 57 7.24 10.14 14.95
N GLY A 58 6.18 9.32 14.92
CA GLY A 58 5.45 9.02 13.70
C GLY A 58 6.00 7.81 12.95
N VAL A 59 5.69 7.72 11.66
CA VAL A 59 6.00 6.61 10.77
C VAL A 59 6.67 7.13 9.50
N HIS A 60 7.54 6.33 8.91
CA HIS A 60 8.03 6.59 7.56
C HIS A 60 7.93 5.33 6.68
N VAL A 61 7.76 5.54 5.39
CA VAL A 61 7.81 4.48 4.39
C VAL A 61 9.27 4.20 4.06
N THR A 62 9.70 2.96 4.28
CA THR A 62 11.07 2.52 3.98
C THR A 62 11.23 2.02 2.54
N GLY A 63 10.13 1.59 1.93
CA GLY A 63 10.13 1.14 0.55
C GLY A 63 8.85 0.43 0.14
N ILE A 64 8.82 0.02 -1.12
CA ILE A 64 7.80 -0.84 -1.71
C ILE A 64 8.50 -2.14 -2.09
N VAL A 65 7.91 -3.27 -1.71
CA VAL A 65 8.49 -4.61 -1.93
C VAL A 65 7.49 -5.44 -2.70
N ALA A 66 7.96 -6.05 -3.81
CA ALA A 66 7.18 -7.02 -4.56
C ALA A 66 7.15 -8.38 -3.84
N SER A 67 6.01 -9.04 -3.91
CA SER A 67 5.84 -10.39 -3.35
C SER A 67 6.63 -11.40 -4.18
N ALA A 68 7.38 -12.27 -3.49
CA ALA A 68 8.07 -13.39 -4.10
C ALA A 68 7.19 -14.65 -4.26
N ALA A 69 5.93 -14.60 -3.79
CA ALA A 69 5.01 -15.72 -3.92
C ALA A 69 4.67 -15.96 -5.40
N PRO A 70 4.67 -17.22 -5.88
CA PRO A 70 4.28 -17.51 -7.25
C PRO A 70 2.79 -17.26 -7.45
N GLY A 71 2.42 -16.83 -8.66
CA GLY A 71 1.03 -16.76 -9.08
C GLY A 71 0.46 -18.16 -9.43
N PRO A 72 -0.86 -18.29 -9.58
CA PRO A 72 -1.50 -19.53 -9.97
C PRO A 72 -1.09 -19.94 -11.40
N VAL A 73 -0.95 -21.23 -11.61
CA VAL A 73 -0.66 -21.80 -12.94
C VAL A 73 -1.89 -22.55 -13.42
N THR A 74 -2.41 -22.14 -14.56
CA THR A 74 -3.60 -22.75 -15.19
C THR A 74 -3.21 -23.35 -16.52
N TYR A 75 -3.64 -24.60 -16.78
CA TYR A 75 -3.43 -25.23 -18.08
C TYR A 75 -4.49 -24.75 -19.08
N ASP A 76 -4.08 -23.92 -20.04
CA ASP A 76 -4.91 -23.42 -21.14
C ASP A 76 -4.04 -23.23 -22.40
N PRO A 77 -3.83 -24.30 -23.19
CA PRO A 77 -2.99 -24.23 -24.37
C PRO A 77 -3.57 -23.38 -25.52
N ALA A 78 -4.86 -23.02 -25.43
CA ALA A 78 -5.52 -22.15 -26.40
C ALA A 78 -5.31 -20.66 -26.09
N SER A 79 -4.83 -20.34 -24.89
CA SER A 79 -4.57 -18.96 -24.50
C SER A 79 -3.38 -18.37 -25.27
N PRO A 80 -3.47 -17.11 -25.72
CA PRO A 80 -2.33 -16.40 -26.31
C PRO A 80 -1.19 -16.16 -25.31
N PHE A 81 -1.44 -16.35 -24.00
CA PHE A 81 -0.48 -16.20 -22.92
C PHE A 81 0.14 -17.53 -22.47
N ALA A 82 -0.25 -18.65 -23.11
CA ALA A 82 0.29 -19.95 -22.78
C ALA A 82 1.78 -20.06 -23.11
N ASN A 83 2.54 -20.67 -22.22
CA ASN A 83 3.92 -21.04 -22.47
C ASN A 83 4.04 -22.27 -23.36
N ALA A 84 5.28 -22.72 -23.65
CA ALA A 84 5.53 -23.90 -24.49
C ALA A 84 4.91 -25.21 -23.95
N GLN A 85 4.55 -25.26 -22.67
CA GLN A 85 3.92 -26.40 -22.00
C GLN A 85 2.38 -26.24 -21.94
N GLY A 86 1.82 -25.17 -22.51
CA GLY A 86 0.40 -24.87 -22.49
C GLY A 86 -0.11 -24.31 -21.17
N ASN A 87 0.77 -23.79 -20.33
CA ASN A 87 0.41 -23.22 -19.04
C ASN A 87 0.39 -21.69 -19.10
N VAL A 88 -0.60 -21.08 -18.48
CA VAL A 88 -0.69 -19.64 -18.21
C VAL A 88 -0.32 -19.39 -16.72
N VAL A 89 0.61 -18.50 -16.48
CA VAL A 89 0.98 -18.07 -15.13
C VAL A 89 0.28 -16.77 -14.82
N GLY A 90 -0.62 -16.79 -13.87
CA GLY A 90 -1.39 -15.63 -13.42
C GLY A 90 -0.63 -14.77 -12.39
N THR A 91 -1.23 -13.64 -12.04
CA THR A 91 -0.72 -12.75 -10.99
C THR A 91 -0.91 -13.39 -9.61
N ASN A 92 -0.09 -13.00 -8.65
CA ASN A 92 -0.29 -13.37 -7.23
C ASN A 92 -1.14 -12.33 -6.47
N VAL A 93 -1.84 -11.45 -7.18
CA VAL A 93 -2.72 -10.44 -6.59
C VAL A 93 -4.04 -11.06 -6.17
N SER A 94 -4.37 -11.03 -4.89
CA SER A 94 -5.72 -11.34 -4.40
C SER A 94 -6.58 -10.07 -4.41
N MET A 95 -7.53 -10.00 -5.31
CA MET A 95 -8.44 -8.85 -5.43
C MET A 95 -9.20 -8.57 -4.12
N ALA A 96 -9.69 -9.62 -3.46
CA ALA A 96 -10.39 -9.49 -2.17
C ALA A 96 -9.48 -8.90 -1.08
N GLN A 97 -8.21 -9.36 -1.03
CA GLN A 97 -7.24 -8.82 -0.09
C GLN A 97 -6.91 -7.35 -0.39
N GLN A 98 -6.75 -6.99 -1.67
CA GLN A 98 -6.47 -5.61 -2.05
C GLN A 98 -7.64 -4.68 -1.72
N MET A 99 -8.89 -5.12 -1.90
CA MET A 99 -10.06 -4.34 -1.50
C MET A 99 -10.14 -4.13 0.01
N ALA A 100 -9.82 -5.16 0.81
CA ALA A 100 -9.73 -5.03 2.27
C ALA A 100 -8.63 -4.05 2.69
N ASN A 101 -7.44 -4.15 2.11
CA ASN A 101 -6.32 -3.25 2.35
C ASN A 101 -6.67 -1.79 1.97
N MET A 102 -7.40 -1.60 0.88
CA MET A 102 -7.85 -0.26 0.44
C MET A 102 -8.82 0.35 1.44
N LEU A 103 -9.76 -0.44 1.97
CA LEU A 103 -10.71 0.03 2.99
C LEU A 103 -9.98 0.39 4.29
N GLU A 104 -9.03 -0.45 4.72
CA GLU A 104 -8.21 -0.19 5.90
C GLU A 104 -7.40 1.11 5.75
N ALA A 105 -6.67 1.26 4.66
CA ALA A 105 -5.86 2.44 4.37
C ALA A 105 -6.73 3.71 4.24
N SER A 106 -7.90 3.62 3.62
CA SER A 106 -8.85 4.73 3.51
C SER A 106 -9.38 5.17 4.89
N THR A 107 -9.69 4.20 5.75
CA THR A 107 -10.15 4.47 7.12
C THR A 107 -9.04 5.11 7.96
N ALA A 108 -7.81 4.59 7.86
CA ALA A 108 -6.64 5.15 8.55
C ALA A 108 -6.34 6.58 8.07
N TYR A 109 -6.40 6.81 6.76
CA TYR A 109 -6.23 8.14 6.18
C TYR A 109 -7.27 9.14 6.73
N ALA A 110 -8.54 8.77 6.77
CA ALA A 110 -9.60 9.63 7.30
C ALA A 110 -9.40 9.95 8.80
N ALA A 111 -8.95 8.97 9.59
CA ALA A 111 -8.62 9.16 10.99
C ALA A 111 -7.43 10.13 11.17
N ASN A 112 -6.38 9.97 10.34
CA ASN A 112 -5.20 10.84 10.36
C ASN A 112 -5.53 12.27 9.89
N VAL A 113 -6.45 12.46 8.93
CA VAL A 113 -6.97 13.78 8.55
C VAL A 113 -7.67 14.45 9.75
N THR A 114 -8.47 13.70 10.47
CA THR A 114 -9.17 14.21 11.67
C THR A 114 -8.16 14.62 12.75
N ALA A 115 -7.17 13.79 13.02
CA ALA A 115 -6.10 14.07 13.98
C ALA A 115 -5.27 15.30 13.57
N PHE A 116 -4.94 15.42 12.29
CA PHE A 116 -4.23 16.57 11.75
C PHE A 116 -4.99 17.87 11.92
N ASN A 117 -6.29 17.86 11.62
CA ASN A 117 -7.16 19.05 11.80
C ASN A 117 -7.32 19.43 13.26
N ALA A 118 -7.44 18.46 14.17
CA ALA A 118 -7.49 18.70 15.60
C ALA A 118 -6.20 19.34 16.13
N ALA A 119 -5.05 18.81 15.73
CA ALA A 119 -3.73 19.34 16.08
C ALA A 119 -3.56 20.77 15.56
N LYS A 120 -3.94 21.03 14.30
CA LYS A 120 -3.92 22.37 13.71
C LYS A 120 -4.77 23.36 14.48
N GLY A 121 -5.97 22.95 14.92
CA GLY A 121 -6.86 23.80 15.72
C GLY A 121 -6.27 24.13 17.09
N ILE A 122 -5.55 23.21 17.72
CA ILE A 122 -4.84 23.44 18.98
C ILE A 122 -3.74 24.46 18.79
N ASP A 123 -2.89 24.27 17.77
CA ASP A 123 -1.77 25.18 17.48
C ASP A 123 -2.26 26.59 17.17
N GLN A 124 -3.35 26.74 16.42
CA GLN A 124 -3.95 28.04 16.12
C GLN A 124 -4.46 28.75 17.37
N ARG A 125 -5.09 28.02 18.29
CA ARG A 125 -5.56 28.60 19.56
C ARG A 125 -4.42 29.00 20.47
N ALA A 126 -3.34 28.24 20.50
CA ALA A 126 -2.15 28.56 21.26
C ALA A 126 -1.47 29.85 20.80
N LEU A 127 -1.59 30.19 19.51
CA LEU A 127 -1.05 31.44 18.94
C LEU A 127 -1.92 32.68 19.21
N THR A 128 -3.17 32.49 19.65
CA THR A 128 -4.11 33.59 19.91
C THR A 128 -4.23 33.97 21.40
N ILE A 129 -3.48 33.29 22.25
CA ILE A 129 -3.35 33.57 23.69
C ILE A 129 -2.09 34.40 23.93
#